data_c2de195ca97621bda36b3b7d1b082620
#
_entry.id   c2de195ca97621bda36b3b7d1b082620
#
_cell.length_a   1.000
_cell.length_b   1.000
_cell.length_c   1.000
_cell.angle_alpha   90.00
_cell.angle_beta   90.00
_cell.angle_gamma   90.00
#
_symmetry.space_group_name_H-M   'P 1'
#
loop_
_entity.id
_entity.type
_entity.pdbx_description
1 polymer ?
#
loop_
_entity_poly.entity_id
_entity_poly.type
_entity_poly.pdbx_seq_one_letter_code
_entity_poly.pdbx_strand_id
1 'polypeptide(L)'
;PNLDIRPWGWDVALRKRLSGLGMDEALLPSMEQLDGLREYSHRSKAVSLLPELQLNEYFCGESYYLKTQEEWKTFVEERECCLLKAPLSGSGKGLNWCKGIFTPFISGWCTRVAASQGGIIAEPMYNKVEDFAMEFYSDGTGEVTFMGYSLFHTGKSGMYEGNRLLSNEAIWKQLSQYVPSKVLTDLENCLKYRLSALVGTVYKGYLGVDMMICRFPENEK
;
A
#
# COMPACT_ATOMS: atom_id res chain seq x y z
N PRO A 1 -15.00 -23.40 25.18
CA PRO A 1 -13.94 -23.49 24.18
C PRO A 1 -13.21 -22.18 24.10
N ASN A 2 -11.88 -22.22 24.22
CA ASN A 2 -11.04 -21.02 24.02
C ASN A 2 -11.05 -20.72 22.51
N LEU A 3 -11.74 -19.64 22.12
CA LEU A 3 -11.72 -19.16 20.74
C LEU A 3 -10.52 -18.24 20.56
N ASP A 4 -9.65 -18.57 19.61
CA ASP A 4 -8.61 -17.67 19.12
C ASP A 4 -9.20 -16.82 17.96
N ILE A 5 -9.45 -15.55 18.22
CA ILE A 5 -10.05 -14.64 17.23
C ILE A 5 -8.93 -13.98 16.44
N ARG A 6 -8.87 -14.28 15.14
CA ARG A 6 -7.91 -13.71 14.17
C ARG A 6 -8.66 -12.91 13.11
N PRO A 7 -8.95 -11.64 13.35
CA PRO A 7 -9.64 -10.82 12.36
C PRO A 7 -8.71 -10.53 11.18
N TRP A 8 -9.30 -10.20 10.02
CA TRP A 8 -8.56 -9.67 8.88
C TRP A 8 -7.75 -8.42 9.24
N GLY A 9 -8.31 -7.56 10.11
CA GLY A 9 -7.65 -6.39 10.65
C GLY A 9 -8.36 -5.91 11.91
N TRP A 10 -7.60 -5.34 12.83
CA TRP A 10 -8.11 -4.74 14.05
C TRP A 10 -8.44 -3.26 13.81
N ASP A 11 -9.61 -2.84 14.27
CA ASP A 11 -10.03 -1.44 14.38
C ASP A 11 -10.84 -1.18 15.64
N VAL A 12 -11.11 0.09 15.91
CA VAL A 12 -11.86 0.54 17.10
C VAL A 12 -13.29 -0.02 17.10
N ALA A 13 -13.92 -0.17 15.95
CA ALA A 13 -15.31 -0.65 15.85
C ALA A 13 -15.38 -2.15 16.19
N LEU A 14 -14.46 -2.95 15.64
CA LEU A 14 -14.37 -4.37 15.96
C LEU A 14 -14.03 -4.58 17.44
N ARG A 15 -13.05 -3.85 17.97
CA ARG A 15 -12.70 -3.90 19.39
C ARG A 15 -13.92 -3.64 20.28
N LYS A 16 -14.65 -2.56 20.04
CA LYS A 16 -15.86 -2.21 20.79
C LYS A 16 -16.94 -3.29 20.69
N ARG A 17 -17.13 -3.86 19.50
CA ARG A 17 -18.10 -4.94 19.27
C ARG A 17 -17.75 -6.18 20.07
N LEU A 18 -16.49 -6.62 20.09
CA LEU A 18 -16.05 -7.81 20.80
C LEU A 18 -16.11 -7.61 22.33
N SER A 19 -15.69 -6.43 22.82
CA SER A 19 -15.86 -6.04 24.24
C SER A 19 -17.34 -6.07 24.63
N GLY A 20 -18.25 -5.52 23.83
CA GLY A 20 -19.69 -5.54 24.07
C GLY A 20 -20.32 -6.94 24.01
N LEU A 21 -19.67 -7.92 23.38
CA LEU A 21 -20.04 -9.34 23.39
C LEU A 21 -19.44 -10.11 24.57
N GLY A 22 -18.75 -9.44 25.49
CA GLY A 22 -18.19 -10.03 26.68
C GLY A 22 -16.81 -10.69 26.50
N MET A 23 -16.07 -10.31 25.42
CA MET A 23 -14.70 -10.75 25.27
C MET A 23 -13.81 -10.12 26.34
N ASP A 24 -12.90 -10.92 26.89
CA ASP A 24 -11.93 -10.44 27.90
C ASP A 24 -11.08 -9.30 27.29
N GLU A 25 -11.05 -8.16 27.99
CA GLU A 25 -10.28 -6.98 27.60
C GLU A 25 -8.78 -7.26 27.42
N ALA A 26 -8.24 -8.23 28.16
CA ALA A 26 -6.84 -8.65 28.05
C ALA A 26 -6.52 -9.34 26.68
N LEU A 27 -7.54 -9.80 25.97
CA LEU A 27 -7.41 -10.41 24.63
C LEU A 27 -7.63 -9.41 23.49
N LEU A 28 -8.04 -8.19 23.82
CA LEU A 28 -8.29 -7.12 22.86
C LEU A 28 -7.06 -6.19 22.73
N PRO A 29 -6.75 -5.69 21.53
CA PRO A 29 -5.70 -4.70 21.39
C PRO A 29 -6.02 -3.42 22.18
N SER A 30 -5.02 -2.80 22.78
CA SER A 30 -5.18 -1.48 23.43
C SER A 30 -5.51 -0.39 22.39
N MET A 31 -6.00 0.75 22.85
CA MET A 31 -6.22 1.90 21.96
C MET A 31 -4.92 2.40 21.35
N GLU A 32 -3.82 2.38 22.07
CA GLU A 32 -2.49 2.74 21.60
C GLU A 32 -2.02 1.80 20.46
N GLN A 33 -2.26 0.49 20.60
CA GLN A 33 -1.97 -0.48 19.53
C GLN A 33 -2.82 -0.21 18.29
N LEU A 34 -4.11 0.14 18.45
CA LEU A 34 -4.99 0.48 17.33
C LEU A 34 -4.58 1.78 16.63
N ASP A 35 -4.15 2.78 17.39
CA ASP A 35 -3.62 4.03 16.83
C ASP A 35 -2.31 3.78 16.08
N GLY A 36 -1.43 2.95 16.61
CA GLY A 36 -0.23 2.49 15.93
C GLY A 36 -0.54 1.76 14.62
N LEU A 37 -1.48 0.81 14.62
CA LEU A 37 -1.93 0.12 13.42
C LEU A 37 -2.45 1.10 12.35
N ARG A 38 -3.25 2.10 12.77
CA ARG A 38 -3.76 3.13 11.87
C ARG A 38 -2.61 3.97 11.29
N GLU A 39 -1.64 4.36 12.11
CA GLU A 39 -0.46 5.12 11.67
C GLU A 39 0.36 4.36 10.63
N TYR A 40 0.68 3.09 10.91
CA TYR A 40 1.50 2.28 9.99
C TYR A 40 0.73 1.82 8.73
N SER A 41 -0.59 1.80 8.77
CA SER A 41 -1.44 1.57 7.58
C SER A 41 -1.58 2.81 6.68
N HIS A 42 -1.08 3.97 7.11
CA HIS A 42 -1.17 5.21 6.35
C HIS A 42 -0.17 5.21 5.19
N ARG A 43 -0.63 5.41 3.95
CA ARG A 43 0.20 5.35 2.73
C ARG A 43 1.40 6.29 2.72
N SER A 44 1.43 7.33 3.56
CA SER A 44 2.62 8.18 3.67
C SER A 44 3.87 7.41 4.15
N LYS A 45 3.70 6.26 4.82
CA LYS A 45 4.82 5.39 5.18
C LYS A 45 5.45 4.76 3.93
N ALA A 46 4.62 4.33 2.97
CA ALA A 46 5.10 3.84 1.67
C ALA A 46 5.79 4.95 0.87
N VAL A 47 5.24 6.18 0.88
CA VAL A 47 5.90 7.35 0.24
C VAL A 47 7.31 7.57 0.79
N SER A 48 7.48 7.49 2.11
CA SER A 48 8.80 7.66 2.75
C SER A 48 9.75 6.50 2.45
N LEU A 49 9.23 5.30 2.22
CA LEU A 49 10.02 4.09 1.96
C LEU A 49 10.46 4.00 0.49
N LEU A 50 9.64 4.52 -0.43
CA LEU A 50 9.82 4.35 -1.88
C LEU A 50 11.21 4.73 -2.42
N PRO A 51 11.84 5.87 -2.00
CA PRO A 51 13.18 6.22 -2.47
C PRO A 51 14.24 5.18 -2.10
N GLU A 52 14.07 4.48 -0.99
CA GLU A 52 15.00 3.48 -0.50
C GLU A 52 14.84 2.13 -1.20
N LEU A 53 13.74 1.93 -1.94
CA LEU A 53 13.44 0.75 -2.75
C LEU A 53 13.88 0.90 -4.21
N GLN A 54 14.33 2.08 -4.64
CA GLN A 54 14.83 2.32 -6.00
C GLN A 54 16.28 1.84 -6.12
N LEU A 55 16.48 0.54 -6.17
CA LEU A 55 17.79 -0.11 -6.04
C LEU A 55 18.65 -0.04 -7.32
N ASN A 56 18.01 0.10 -8.49
CA ASN A 56 18.67 0.15 -9.81
C ASN A 56 17.68 0.66 -10.89
N GLU A 57 18.11 0.62 -12.17
CA GLU A 57 17.34 1.10 -13.32
C GLU A 57 16.02 0.38 -13.61
N TYR A 58 15.78 -0.78 -13.01
CA TYR A 58 14.51 -1.51 -13.13
C TYR A 58 13.43 -0.95 -12.21
N PHE A 59 13.76 -0.06 -11.29
CA PHE A 59 12.82 0.54 -10.38
C PHE A 59 12.41 1.92 -10.88
N CYS A 60 11.12 2.14 -10.89
CA CYS A 60 10.53 3.45 -11.11
C CYS A 60 9.43 3.67 -10.07
N GLY A 61 8.93 4.83 -10.03
CA GLY A 61 7.80 5.15 -9.18
C GLY A 61 8.08 6.43 -8.41
N GLU A 62 7.07 7.26 -8.44
CA GLU A 62 7.02 8.49 -7.68
C GLU A 62 5.73 8.49 -6.90
N SER A 63 5.81 8.87 -5.64
CA SER A 63 4.65 9.04 -4.78
C SER A 63 4.90 10.20 -3.83
N TYR A 64 3.91 11.04 -3.66
CA TYR A 64 4.01 12.30 -2.93
C TYR A 64 2.92 12.37 -1.88
N TYR A 65 3.25 12.88 -0.70
CA TYR A 65 2.28 13.18 0.35
C TYR A 65 2.08 14.69 0.42
N LEU A 66 0.99 15.16 -0.18
CA LEU A 66 0.66 16.56 -0.37
C LEU A 66 -0.39 17.01 0.67
N LYS A 67 -0.23 18.19 1.24
CA LYS A 67 -1.03 18.68 2.37
C LYS A 67 -1.86 19.91 2.06
N THR A 68 -1.49 20.68 1.05
CA THR A 68 -2.13 21.97 0.75
C THR A 68 -2.86 21.95 -0.59
N GLN A 69 -3.84 22.82 -0.72
CA GLN A 69 -4.61 22.94 -1.96
C GLN A 69 -3.74 23.35 -3.15
N GLU A 70 -2.73 24.17 -2.91
CA GLU A 70 -1.79 24.61 -3.94
C GLU A 70 -0.96 23.43 -4.46
N GLU A 71 -0.42 22.60 -3.55
CA GLU A 71 0.32 21.38 -3.92
C GLU A 71 -0.55 20.42 -4.74
N TRP A 72 -1.80 20.16 -4.33
CA TRP A 72 -2.70 19.27 -5.07
C TRP A 72 -3.00 19.80 -6.47
N LYS A 73 -3.28 21.14 -6.57
CA LYS A 73 -3.57 21.78 -7.84
C LYS A 73 -2.36 21.72 -8.77
N THR A 74 -1.20 22.15 -8.29
CA THR A 74 0.05 22.12 -9.06
C THR A 74 0.36 20.70 -9.55
N PHE A 75 0.27 19.69 -8.67
CA PHE A 75 0.53 18.32 -9.05
C PHE A 75 -0.37 17.81 -10.17
N VAL A 76 -1.67 18.14 -10.12
CA VAL A 76 -2.66 17.73 -11.14
C VAL A 76 -2.45 18.49 -12.45
N GLU A 77 -2.23 19.81 -12.40
CA GLU A 77 -2.18 20.67 -13.60
C GLU A 77 -0.85 20.56 -14.37
N GLU A 78 0.22 20.11 -13.70
CA GLU A 78 1.52 19.86 -14.35
C GLU A 78 1.61 18.50 -15.07
N ARG A 79 0.58 17.64 -14.95
CA ARG A 79 0.57 16.28 -15.50
C ARG A 79 -0.65 16.04 -16.37
N GLU A 80 -0.44 15.39 -17.51
CA GLU A 80 -1.55 15.00 -18.38
C GLU A 80 -2.53 14.06 -17.67
N CYS A 81 -2.00 13.09 -16.92
CA CYS A 81 -2.77 12.15 -16.11
C CYS A 81 -2.06 11.84 -14.80
N CYS A 82 -2.82 11.81 -13.71
CA CYS A 82 -2.31 11.40 -12.41
C CYS A 82 -3.40 10.76 -11.54
N LEU A 83 -2.99 10.16 -10.43
CA LEU A 83 -3.86 9.50 -9.48
C LEU A 83 -3.70 10.13 -8.09
N LEU A 84 -4.81 10.59 -7.51
CA LEU A 84 -4.90 11.01 -6.12
C LEU A 84 -5.53 9.90 -5.28
N LYS A 85 -4.94 9.59 -4.13
CA LYS A 85 -5.37 8.52 -3.24
C LYS A 85 -5.61 9.05 -1.83
N ALA A 86 -6.70 8.61 -1.20
CA ALA A 86 -6.88 8.81 0.23
C ALA A 86 -5.86 7.94 1.00
N PRO A 87 -5.12 8.50 1.97
CA PRO A 87 -4.06 7.77 2.67
C PRO A 87 -4.49 6.50 3.39
N LEU A 88 -5.71 6.48 3.94
CA LEU A 88 -6.30 5.35 4.66
C LEU A 88 -7.47 4.76 3.87
N SER A 89 -7.18 4.14 2.74
CA SER A 89 -8.19 3.48 1.91
C SER A 89 -7.60 2.21 1.28
N GLY A 90 -8.47 1.28 0.90
CA GLY A 90 -8.06 0.02 0.29
C GLY A 90 -9.04 -0.45 -0.78
N SER A 91 -8.71 -1.53 -1.49
CA SER A 91 -9.57 -2.20 -2.46
C SER A 91 -10.13 -1.28 -3.54
N GLY A 92 -9.33 -0.31 -4.00
CA GLY A 92 -9.74 0.66 -5.03
C GLY A 92 -10.65 1.79 -4.56
N LYS A 93 -11.01 1.84 -3.27
CA LYS A 93 -11.75 2.97 -2.70
C LYS A 93 -10.82 4.16 -2.47
N GLY A 94 -11.39 5.37 -2.47
CA GLY A 94 -10.61 6.58 -2.19
C GLY A 94 -9.57 6.91 -3.26
N LEU A 95 -9.84 6.58 -4.52
CA LEU A 95 -9.04 6.93 -5.69
C LEU A 95 -9.74 8.01 -6.51
N ASN A 96 -8.97 8.98 -7.01
CA ASN A 96 -9.41 10.00 -7.95
C ASN A 96 -8.44 10.08 -9.13
N TRP A 97 -8.93 9.71 -10.31
CA TRP A 97 -8.18 9.79 -11.56
C TRP A 97 -8.32 11.21 -12.14
N CYS A 98 -7.21 11.91 -12.31
CA CYS A 98 -7.16 13.27 -12.78
C CYS A 98 -6.55 13.36 -14.19
N LYS A 99 -7.09 14.25 -15.03
CA LYS A 99 -6.66 14.49 -16.41
C LYS A 99 -6.24 15.97 -16.60
N GLY A 100 -5.17 16.37 -15.92
CA GLY A 100 -4.58 17.71 -16.07
C GLY A 100 -5.45 18.88 -15.62
N ILE A 101 -6.64 18.65 -15.05
CA ILE A 101 -7.56 19.72 -14.65
C ILE A 101 -7.94 19.53 -13.17
N PHE A 102 -7.63 20.52 -12.35
CA PHE A 102 -8.01 20.55 -10.95
C PHE A 102 -9.41 21.14 -10.77
N THR A 103 -10.42 20.29 -10.85
CA THR A 103 -11.83 20.71 -10.79
C THR A 103 -12.28 21.05 -9.37
N PRO A 104 -13.39 21.81 -9.18
CA PRO A 104 -14.01 22.04 -7.86
C PRO A 104 -14.39 20.75 -7.14
N PHE A 105 -14.78 19.69 -7.87
CA PHE A 105 -15.06 18.38 -7.31
C PHE A 105 -13.81 17.76 -6.69
N ILE A 106 -12.69 17.74 -7.41
CA ILE A 106 -11.39 17.23 -6.92
C ILE A 106 -10.94 18.04 -5.71
N SER A 107 -10.99 19.38 -5.78
CA SER A 107 -10.63 20.26 -4.68
C SER A 107 -11.44 19.96 -3.41
N GLY A 108 -12.77 19.85 -3.53
CA GLY A 108 -13.65 19.52 -2.40
C GLY A 108 -13.39 18.12 -1.83
N TRP A 109 -13.06 17.14 -2.69
CA TRP A 109 -12.68 15.79 -2.24
C TRP A 109 -11.35 15.82 -1.47
N CYS A 110 -10.31 16.47 -2.03
CA CYS A 110 -9.01 16.62 -1.36
C CYS A 110 -9.14 17.30 0.01
N THR A 111 -9.92 18.38 0.09
CA THR A 111 -10.15 19.11 1.35
C THR A 111 -10.76 18.20 2.42
N ARG A 112 -11.80 17.42 2.08
CA ARG A 112 -12.43 16.48 3.04
C ARG A 112 -11.49 15.37 3.47
N VAL A 113 -10.74 14.79 2.53
CA VAL A 113 -9.79 13.72 2.85
C VAL A 113 -8.63 14.26 3.69
N ALA A 114 -8.05 15.40 3.33
CA ALA A 114 -6.96 16.00 4.09
C ALA A 114 -7.37 16.38 5.50
N ALA A 115 -8.58 16.90 5.71
CA ALA A 115 -9.12 17.22 7.03
C ALA A 115 -9.24 15.99 7.95
N SER A 116 -9.53 14.79 7.39
CA SER A 116 -9.70 13.56 8.16
C SER A 116 -8.47 12.65 8.22
N GLN A 117 -7.54 12.78 7.25
CA GLN A 117 -6.40 11.88 7.08
C GLN A 117 -5.06 12.62 6.90
N GLY A 118 -5.05 13.95 7.07
CA GLY A 118 -3.82 14.76 7.14
C GLY A 118 -3.23 15.16 5.78
N GLY A 119 -3.72 14.65 4.66
CA GLY A 119 -3.23 14.98 3.32
C GLY A 119 -3.71 14.02 2.25
N ILE A 120 -3.11 14.11 1.08
CA ILE A 120 -3.42 13.31 -0.12
C ILE A 120 -2.14 12.64 -0.60
N ILE A 121 -2.22 11.38 -0.99
CA ILE A 121 -1.17 10.71 -1.76
C ILE A 121 -1.40 10.99 -3.24
N ALA A 122 -0.37 11.43 -3.93
CA ALA A 122 -0.42 11.78 -5.35
C ALA A 122 0.66 11.00 -6.12
N GLU A 123 0.28 10.39 -7.23
CA GLU A 123 1.16 9.56 -8.05
C GLU A 123 0.97 9.87 -9.54
N PRO A 124 2.03 9.86 -10.36
CA PRO A 124 1.90 9.87 -11.80
C PRO A 124 1.12 8.64 -12.29
N MET A 125 0.60 8.73 -13.51
CA MET A 125 -0.02 7.60 -14.17
C MET A 125 1.06 6.72 -14.81
N TYR A 126 1.03 5.42 -14.52
CA TYR A 126 1.97 4.46 -15.10
C TYR A 126 1.28 3.52 -16.10
N ASN A 127 2.01 3.09 -17.11
CA ASN A 127 1.57 2.08 -18.06
C ASN A 127 1.73 0.68 -17.43
N LYS A 128 0.78 0.34 -16.56
CA LYS A 128 0.76 -0.90 -15.79
C LYS A 128 0.59 -2.12 -16.68
N VAL A 129 1.37 -3.17 -16.42
CA VAL A 129 1.32 -4.47 -17.10
C VAL A 129 0.78 -5.56 -16.17
N GLU A 130 1.25 -5.63 -14.92
CA GLU A 130 0.85 -6.65 -13.96
C GLU A 130 0.81 -6.05 -12.55
N ASP A 131 -0.19 -6.41 -11.76
CA ASP A 131 -0.25 -6.12 -10.32
C ASP A 131 0.26 -7.32 -9.52
N PHE A 132 1.12 -7.09 -8.56
CA PHE A 132 1.57 -8.12 -7.64
C PHE A 132 1.85 -7.57 -6.25
N ALA A 133 1.93 -8.44 -5.26
CA ALA A 133 2.41 -8.09 -3.94
C ALA A 133 3.49 -9.06 -3.46
N MET A 134 4.33 -8.59 -2.58
CA MET A 134 5.15 -9.40 -1.70
C MET A 134 4.51 -9.43 -0.32
N GLU A 135 4.26 -10.63 0.16
CA GLU A 135 3.61 -10.86 1.45
C GLU A 135 4.65 -11.17 2.52
N PHE A 136 4.47 -10.59 3.69
CA PHE A 136 5.40 -10.74 4.81
C PHE A 136 4.65 -11.06 6.09
N TYR A 137 5.37 -11.59 7.07
CA TYR A 137 4.90 -11.77 8.44
C TYR A 137 5.87 -11.12 9.41
N SER A 138 5.36 -10.24 10.26
CA SER A 138 6.09 -9.68 11.39
C SER A 138 5.79 -10.48 12.66
N ASP A 139 6.82 -10.88 13.39
CA ASP A 139 6.66 -11.61 14.67
C ASP A 139 6.35 -10.66 15.84
N GLY A 140 6.53 -9.34 15.65
CA GLY A 140 6.36 -8.31 16.68
C GLY A 140 7.56 -8.17 17.61
N THR A 141 8.67 -8.87 17.35
CA THR A 141 9.89 -8.84 18.16
C THR A 141 11.09 -8.25 17.41
N GLY A 142 10.88 -7.81 16.17
CA GLY A 142 11.88 -7.14 15.33
C GLY A 142 12.13 -7.85 14.00
N GLU A 143 11.64 -9.08 13.82
CA GLU A 143 11.84 -9.83 12.60
C GLU A 143 10.63 -9.76 11.66
N VAL A 144 10.90 -9.52 10.36
CA VAL A 144 9.92 -9.61 9.29
C VAL A 144 10.38 -10.65 8.27
N THR A 145 9.58 -11.67 8.08
CA THR A 145 9.86 -12.81 7.19
C THR A 145 9.05 -12.73 5.92
N PHE A 146 9.67 -12.98 4.77
CA PHE A 146 8.96 -13.12 3.50
C PHE A 146 8.13 -14.40 3.46
N MET A 147 6.86 -14.28 3.07
CA MET A 147 5.90 -15.39 3.07
C MET A 147 5.54 -15.85 1.65
N GLY A 148 5.72 -14.99 0.66
CA GLY A 148 5.45 -15.33 -0.73
C GLY A 148 4.98 -14.17 -1.57
N TYR A 149 4.58 -14.50 -2.79
CA TYR A 149 4.03 -13.56 -3.76
C TYR A 149 2.51 -13.69 -3.87
N SER A 150 1.87 -12.61 -4.26
CA SER A 150 0.47 -12.57 -4.65
C SER A 150 0.37 -11.91 -6.02
N LEU A 151 -0.37 -12.51 -6.96
CA LEU A 151 -0.75 -11.88 -8.23
C LEU A 151 -2.22 -11.54 -8.15
N PHE A 152 -2.54 -10.26 -8.25
CA PHE A 152 -3.91 -9.80 -8.19
C PHE A 152 -4.31 -9.00 -9.42
N HIS A 153 -5.61 -8.84 -9.58
CA HIS A 153 -6.21 -8.09 -10.67
C HIS A 153 -6.95 -6.89 -10.12
N THR A 154 -6.72 -5.75 -10.77
CA THR A 154 -7.53 -4.55 -10.55
C THR A 154 -8.22 -4.14 -11.85
N GLY A 155 -9.51 -3.85 -11.77
CA GLY A 155 -10.27 -3.34 -12.89
C GLY A 155 -9.84 -1.94 -13.33
N LYS A 156 -10.46 -1.41 -14.40
CA LYS A 156 -10.16 -0.08 -14.96
C LYS A 156 -10.31 1.07 -13.95
N SER A 157 -11.16 0.91 -12.96
CA SER A 157 -11.36 1.87 -11.87
C SER A 157 -10.31 1.77 -10.75
N GLY A 158 -9.41 0.78 -10.81
CA GLY A 158 -8.48 0.45 -9.73
C GLY A 158 -9.11 -0.41 -8.63
N MET A 159 -10.35 -0.88 -8.81
CA MET A 159 -10.99 -1.78 -7.85
C MET A 159 -10.37 -3.17 -7.95
N TYR A 160 -10.09 -3.77 -6.77
CA TYR A 160 -9.63 -5.15 -6.68
C TYR A 160 -10.72 -6.12 -7.17
N GLU A 161 -10.34 -7.04 -8.06
CA GLU A 161 -11.24 -8.03 -8.67
C GLU A 161 -10.94 -9.46 -8.22
N GLY A 162 -9.73 -9.73 -7.74
CA GLY A 162 -9.35 -11.05 -7.23
C GLY A 162 -7.87 -11.38 -7.40
N ASN A 163 -7.48 -12.52 -6.82
CA ASN A 163 -6.12 -13.08 -6.92
C ASN A 163 -6.12 -14.34 -7.79
N ARG A 164 -4.99 -14.57 -8.46
CA ARG A 164 -4.69 -15.86 -9.08
C ARG A 164 -4.13 -16.82 -8.03
N LEU A 165 -4.71 -18.00 -7.91
CA LEU A 165 -4.21 -19.05 -7.02
C LEU A 165 -3.07 -19.82 -7.72
N LEU A 166 -1.85 -19.38 -7.49
CA LEU A 166 -0.63 -19.96 -8.04
C LEU A 166 0.38 -20.22 -6.91
N SER A 167 1.33 -21.13 -7.15
CA SER A 167 2.47 -21.31 -6.25
C SER A 167 3.42 -20.11 -6.34
N ASN A 168 4.20 -19.86 -5.27
CA ASN A 168 5.23 -18.82 -5.28
C ASN A 168 6.21 -18.97 -6.46
N GLU A 169 6.59 -20.21 -6.78
CA GLU A 169 7.47 -20.51 -7.90
C GLU A 169 6.85 -20.12 -9.25
N ALA A 170 5.56 -20.40 -9.45
CA ALA A 170 4.85 -20.04 -10.68
C ALA A 170 4.73 -18.50 -10.82
N ILE A 171 4.43 -17.79 -9.73
CA ILE A 171 4.37 -16.33 -9.71
C ILE A 171 5.75 -15.73 -9.99
N TRP A 172 6.78 -16.22 -9.29
CA TRP A 172 8.15 -15.77 -9.49
C TRP A 172 8.63 -15.95 -10.95
N LYS A 173 8.31 -17.11 -11.55
CA LYS A 173 8.61 -17.38 -12.96
C LYS A 173 7.87 -16.40 -13.90
N GLN A 174 6.62 -16.06 -13.59
CA GLN A 174 5.86 -15.08 -14.38
C GLN A 174 6.45 -13.68 -14.26
N LEU A 175 6.77 -13.21 -13.05
CA LEU A 175 7.40 -11.89 -12.83
C LEU A 175 8.79 -11.80 -13.46
N SER A 176 9.55 -12.91 -13.45
CA SER A 176 10.89 -12.99 -14.06
C SER A 176 10.88 -12.92 -15.61
N GLN A 177 9.71 -12.91 -16.24
CA GLN A 177 9.58 -12.59 -17.66
C GLN A 177 9.68 -11.10 -17.97
N TYR A 178 9.43 -10.25 -16.97
CA TYR A 178 9.46 -8.79 -17.09
C TYR A 178 10.75 -8.16 -16.56
N VAL A 179 11.32 -8.73 -15.49
CA VAL A 179 12.52 -8.22 -14.85
C VAL A 179 13.47 -9.36 -14.52
N PRO A 180 14.80 -9.13 -14.49
CA PRO A 180 15.75 -10.15 -14.05
C PRO A 180 15.42 -10.68 -12.65
N SER A 181 15.53 -11.98 -12.44
CA SER A 181 15.23 -12.63 -11.15
C SER A 181 15.98 -11.99 -9.96
N LYS A 182 17.19 -11.50 -10.20
CA LYS A 182 17.99 -10.81 -9.21
C LYS A 182 17.29 -9.56 -8.68
N VAL A 183 16.55 -8.83 -9.52
CA VAL A 183 15.78 -7.64 -9.11
C VAL A 183 14.73 -7.99 -8.06
N LEU A 184 14.01 -9.10 -8.24
CA LEU A 184 13.02 -9.57 -7.28
C LEU A 184 13.66 -9.99 -5.95
N THR A 185 14.81 -10.69 -6.01
CA THR A 185 15.54 -11.12 -4.82
C THR A 185 16.12 -9.92 -4.05
N ASP A 186 16.71 -8.95 -4.76
CA ASP A 186 17.26 -7.75 -4.13
C ASP A 186 16.13 -6.93 -3.46
N LEU A 187 14.98 -6.81 -4.12
CA LEU A 187 13.80 -6.13 -3.57
C LEU A 187 13.27 -6.84 -2.32
N GLU A 188 13.13 -8.17 -2.37
CA GLU A 188 12.69 -8.96 -1.20
C GLU A 188 13.60 -8.70 0.00
N ASN A 189 14.91 -8.79 -0.18
CA ASN A 189 15.87 -8.56 0.89
C ASN A 189 15.83 -7.12 1.44
N CYS A 190 15.70 -6.13 0.55
CA CYS A 190 15.55 -4.75 0.95
C CYS A 190 14.26 -4.53 1.75
N LEU A 191 13.12 -5.06 1.28
CA LEU A 191 11.84 -4.96 1.96
C LEU A 191 11.88 -5.65 3.33
N LYS A 192 12.44 -6.83 3.46
CA LYS A 192 12.62 -7.50 4.76
C LYS A 192 13.34 -6.61 5.76
N TYR A 193 14.46 -6.06 5.34
CA TYR A 193 15.27 -5.17 6.20
C TYR A 193 14.50 -3.89 6.59
N ARG A 194 13.88 -3.21 5.60
CA ARG A 194 13.15 -1.96 5.83
C ARG A 194 11.88 -2.15 6.64
N LEU A 195 11.13 -3.21 6.39
CA LEU A 195 9.92 -3.52 7.14
C LEU A 195 10.24 -3.96 8.58
N SER A 196 11.34 -4.70 8.80
CA SER A 196 11.81 -5.02 10.16
C SER A 196 12.09 -3.75 10.97
N ALA A 197 12.76 -2.77 10.36
CA ALA A 197 13.01 -1.48 11.01
C ALA A 197 11.75 -0.63 11.21
N LEU A 198 10.80 -0.67 10.26
CA LEU A 198 9.60 0.17 10.29
C LEU A 198 8.51 -0.38 11.23
N VAL A 199 8.22 -1.67 11.15
CA VAL A 199 7.07 -2.28 11.83
C VAL A 199 7.40 -3.50 12.70
N GLY A 200 8.63 -4.02 12.64
CA GLY A 200 8.98 -5.29 13.27
C GLY A 200 8.73 -5.37 14.77
N THR A 201 8.84 -4.26 15.51
CA THR A 201 8.62 -4.22 16.96
C THR A 201 7.24 -3.69 17.37
N VAL A 202 6.49 -3.10 16.43
CA VAL A 202 5.23 -2.40 16.71
C VAL A 202 4.01 -3.11 16.13
N TYR A 203 4.24 -4.05 15.21
CA TYR A 203 3.18 -4.81 14.56
C TYR A 203 3.50 -6.30 14.60
N LYS A 204 2.50 -7.11 14.92
CA LYS A 204 2.54 -8.58 14.80
C LYS A 204 1.44 -9.06 13.88
N GLY A 205 1.79 -9.74 12.79
CA GLY A 205 0.83 -10.25 11.82
C GLY A 205 1.33 -10.20 10.38
N TYR A 206 0.41 -10.47 9.46
CA TYR A 206 0.68 -10.42 8.03
C TYR A 206 0.57 -9.00 7.50
N LEU A 207 1.44 -8.65 6.56
CA LEU A 207 1.41 -7.39 5.82
C LEU A 207 1.84 -7.65 4.36
N GLY A 208 1.23 -6.92 3.43
CA GLY A 208 1.56 -6.97 2.01
C GLY A 208 2.14 -5.64 1.53
N VAL A 209 3.04 -5.71 0.56
CA VAL A 209 3.54 -4.56 -0.19
C VAL A 209 3.05 -4.71 -1.62
N ASP A 210 2.02 -3.92 -1.97
CA ASP A 210 1.46 -3.89 -3.32
C ASP A 210 2.40 -3.16 -4.27
N MET A 211 2.62 -3.76 -5.43
CA MET A 211 3.51 -3.27 -6.46
C MET A 211 2.92 -3.51 -7.84
N MET A 212 3.51 -2.90 -8.86
CA MET A 212 3.13 -3.16 -10.25
C MET A 212 4.35 -3.24 -11.14
N ILE A 213 4.28 -4.09 -12.15
CA ILE A 213 5.16 -4.03 -13.30
C ILE A 213 4.62 -2.96 -14.25
N CYS A 214 5.49 -2.05 -14.66
CA CYS A 214 5.16 -1.00 -15.62
C CYS A 214 6.00 -1.16 -16.89
N ARG A 215 5.42 -0.82 -18.03
CA ARG A 215 6.17 -0.65 -19.27
C ARG A 215 6.62 0.80 -19.36
N PHE A 216 7.91 1.02 -19.48
CA PHE A 216 8.41 2.33 -19.87
C PHE A 216 7.98 2.64 -21.30
N PRO A 217 7.65 3.90 -21.62
CA PRO A 217 7.58 4.32 -23.01
C PRO A 217 8.91 3.95 -23.67
N GLU A 218 8.87 3.22 -24.75
CA GLU A 218 10.05 3.05 -25.59
C GLU A 218 10.51 4.47 -25.94
N ASN A 219 11.75 4.80 -25.62
CA ASN A 219 12.36 6.02 -26.12
C ASN A 219 12.24 5.92 -27.63
N GLU A 220 11.41 6.76 -28.23
CA GLU A 220 11.45 7.02 -29.67
C GLU A 220 12.87 7.50 -29.98
N LYS A 221 13.72 6.61 -30.47
CA LYS A 221 14.97 6.92 -31.12
C LYS A 221 14.74 6.92 -32.62
#